data_ca6010b61837fee8e0a5820e7f561002
#
_entry.id   ca6010b61837fee8e0a5820e7f561002
#
_cell.length_a   1.000
_cell.length_b   1.000
_cell.length_c   1.000
_cell.angle_alpha   90.00
_cell.angle_beta   90.00
_cell.angle_gamma   90.00
#
_symmetry.space_group_name_H-M   'P 1'
#
loop_
_entity.id
_entity.type
_entity.pdbx_description
1 polymer ?
#
loop_
_entity_poly.entity_id
_entity_poly.type
_entity_poly.pdbx_seq_one_letter_code
_entity_poly.pdbx_strand_id
1 'polypeptide(L)'
;LLPKFGFYQGHLNAYNRDYWVEDEKGILFEDGKRYKESQKDNGGIKESLNGEKNNYQFSARAVIDRYKNHDMPLGWLLPNDGYGAGYGQAETLDGNIQNLKNLTEYAHKNGVEIGLWTQSDLHPKDSISALLQRDIVKEVRDAGVRVLKTDVAWVGWGYSFGLNGVADIGHIMPYYGNDARPFIISLDGWAGTQRYAGIWSGDQTGGQWEYIRFHIPTYIGSGLSGQPNITSDMDGIFGGKNLAMNTRDFQWKTWTPMELNMDGWGSNEKYPHALGEPATSINRWYLKMKSCLMPYAYSIARE
;
A
#
# COMPACT_ATOMS: atom_id res chain seq x y z
N LEU A 1 -18.94 3.26 -4.12
CA LEU A 1 -18.65 2.25 -3.10
C LEU A 1 -17.34 1.55 -3.41
N LEU A 2 -16.41 1.50 -2.46
CA LEU A 2 -15.16 0.77 -2.61
C LEU A 2 -15.41 -0.72 -2.89
N PRO A 3 -14.49 -1.41 -3.60
CA PRO A 3 -14.53 -2.87 -3.69
C PRO A 3 -14.33 -3.49 -2.29
N LYS A 4 -14.82 -4.72 -2.11
CA LYS A 4 -14.78 -5.39 -0.80
C LYS A 4 -13.39 -5.44 -0.18
N PHE A 5 -12.36 -5.72 -0.98
CA PHE A 5 -10.98 -5.81 -0.49
C PHE A 5 -10.46 -4.49 0.09
N GLY A 6 -11.00 -3.34 -0.33
CA GLY A 6 -10.61 -2.03 0.19
C GLY A 6 -10.91 -1.85 1.69
N PHE A 7 -11.78 -2.68 2.25
CA PHE A 7 -12.09 -2.68 3.69
C PHE A 7 -11.18 -3.60 4.52
N TYR A 8 -10.25 -4.29 3.88
CA TYR A 8 -9.21 -5.05 4.57
C TYR A 8 -7.96 -4.21 4.82
N GLN A 9 -7.00 -4.79 5.52
CA GLN A 9 -5.69 -4.20 5.63
C GLN A 9 -4.96 -4.25 4.30
N GLY A 10 -4.27 -3.15 3.99
CA GLY A 10 -3.27 -3.07 2.95
C GLY A 10 -1.87 -2.89 3.49
N HIS A 11 -0.88 -3.23 2.69
CA HIS A 11 0.52 -3.05 2.98
C HIS A 11 1.21 -2.35 1.80
N LEU A 12 2.06 -1.37 2.09
CA LEU A 12 2.84 -0.63 1.10
C LEU A 12 4.33 -0.86 1.30
N ASN A 13 5.03 -1.04 0.19
CA ASN A 13 6.49 -1.11 0.14
C ASN A 13 7.02 -0.40 -1.10
N ALA A 14 8.24 0.10 -1.02
CA ALA A 14 8.92 0.77 -2.13
C ALA A 14 9.80 -0.21 -2.94
N TYR A 15 9.23 -1.31 -3.41
CA TYR A 15 9.95 -2.35 -4.16
C TYR A 15 10.65 -1.82 -5.40
N ASN A 16 11.71 -2.52 -5.81
CA ASN A 16 12.61 -2.21 -6.91
C ASN A 16 13.57 -1.03 -6.66
N ARG A 17 13.48 -0.37 -5.54
CA ARG A 17 14.40 0.72 -5.16
C ARG A 17 15.16 0.41 -3.89
N ASP A 18 14.58 -0.39 -3.01
CA ASP A 18 15.17 -0.67 -1.73
C ASP A 18 16.16 -1.84 -1.81
N TYR A 19 17.15 -1.76 -0.94
CA TYR A 19 18.22 -2.73 -0.82
C TYR A 19 18.29 -3.19 0.62
N TRP A 20 18.50 -4.48 0.82
CA TRP A 20 18.63 -5.09 2.13
C TRP A 20 20.07 -5.45 2.42
N VAL A 21 20.55 -5.11 3.61
CA VAL A 21 21.88 -5.46 4.09
C VAL A 21 21.76 -6.20 5.41
N GLU A 22 22.67 -7.15 5.64
CA GLU A 22 22.75 -7.86 6.92
C GLU A 22 23.13 -6.87 8.02
N ASP A 23 22.31 -6.79 9.09
CA ASP A 23 22.47 -5.87 10.21
C ASP A 23 21.86 -6.49 11.48
N GLU A 24 22.64 -6.57 12.57
CA GLU A 24 22.20 -7.19 13.84
C GLU A 24 20.93 -6.51 14.43
N LYS A 25 20.70 -5.25 14.12
CA LYS A 25 19.53 -4.48 14.57
C LYS A 25 18.36 -4.56 13.61
N GLY A 26 18.48 -5.31 12.52
CA GLY A 26 17.46 -5.47 11.50
C GLY A 26 16.36 -6.45 11.89
N ILE A 27 15.44 -6.66 10.95
CA ILE A 27 14.37 -7.65 11.04
C ILE A 27 14.95 -9.05 10.89
N LEU A 28 14.43 -10.01 11.66
CA LEU A 28 14.76 -11.42 11.51
C LEU A 28 14.00 -12.00 10.30
N PHE A 29 14.76 -12.57 9.34
CA PHE A 29 14.23 -13.25 8.18
C PHE A 29 14.22 -14.78 8.36
N GLU A 30 13.63 -15.47 7.39
CA GLU A 30 13.42 -16.92 7.41
C GLU A 30 14.72 -17.74 7.41
N ASP A 31 15.82 -17.16 6.93
CA ASP A 31 17.15 -17.77 6.94
C ASP A 31 17.86 -17.67 8.31
N GLY A 32 17.20 -17.06 9.29
CA GLY A 32 17.74 -16.86 10.63
C GLY A 32 18.68 -15.66 10.77
N LYS A 33 18.88 -14.90 9.73
CA LYS A 33 19.66 -13.68 9.73
C LYS A 33 18.78 -12.44 9.89
N ARG A 34 19.43 -11.35 10.28
CA ARG A 34 18.76 -10.06 10.39
C ARG A 34 19.19 -9.13 9.30
N TYR A 35 18.24 -8.43 8.73
CA TYR A 35 18.45 -7.49 7.64
C TYR A 35 17.79 -6.15 7.90
N LYS A 36 18.42 -5.11 7.40
CA LYS A 36 17.92 -3.74 7.45
C LYS A 36 17.71 -3.22 6.03
N GLU A 37 16.60 -2.55 5.86
CA GLU A 37 16.23 -1.91 4.60
C GLU A 37 16.95 -0.58 4.39
N SER A 38 17.29 -0.26 3.17
CA SER A 38 17.88 1.00 2.74
C SER A 38 17.42 1.37 1.34
N GLN A 39 16.98 2.61 1.16
CA GLN A 39 16.61 3.13 -0.15
C GLN A 39 17.80 3.46 -1.05
N LYS A 40 19.03 3.28 -0.56
CA LYS A 40 20.25 3.58 -1.29
C LYS A 40 20.88 2.28 -1.78
N ASP A 41 21.35 2.29 -3.03
CA ASP A 41 22.24 1.24 -3.50
C ASP A 41 23.53 1.30 -2.68
N ASN A 42 23.67 0.33 -1.80
CA ASN A 42 24.81 0.16 -0.90
C ASN A 42 25.49 -1.18 -1.11
N GLY A 43 25.27 -1.81 -2.28
CA GLY A 43 25.76 -3.16 -2.57
C GLY A 43 24.96 -4.28 -1.93
N GLY A 44 23.80 -3.95 -1.32
CA GLY A 44 22.91 -4.92 -0.69
C GLY A 44 22.06 -5.72 -1.68
N ILE A 45 21.14 -6.49 -1.12
CA ILE A 45 20.22 -7.33 -1.88
C ILE A 45 19.04 -6.46 -2.31
N LYS A 46 18.86 -6.34 -3.63
CA LYS A 46 17.76 -5.55 -4.19
C LYS A 46 16.44 -6.32 -4.07
N GLU A 47 15.39 -5.62 -3.70
CA GLU A 47 14.03 -6.15 -3.70
C GLU A 47 13.56 -6.55 -5.11
N SER A 48 12.61 -7.45 -5.15
CA SER A 48 12.01 -7.97 -6.38
C SER A 48 10.50 -8.18 -6.22
N LEU A 49 9.78 -8.32 -7.33
CA LEU A 49 8.37 -8.67 -7.26
C LEU A 49 8.15 -10.16 -6.97
N ASN A 50 8.88 -11.04 -7.67
CA ASN A 50 8.61 -12.47 -7.70
C ASN A 50 9.75 -13.34 -7.15
N GLY A 51 10.79 -12.74 -6.59
CA GLY A 51 11.96 -13.47 -6.11
C GLY A 51 13.02 -13.69 -7.21
N GLU A 52 13.10 -12.77 -8.15
CA GLU A 52 14.10 -12.81 -9.22
C GLU A 52 15.52 -12.83 -8.62
N LYS A 53 16.45 -13.48 -9.31
CA LYS A 53 17.84 -13.66 -8.88
C LYS A 53 18.00 -14.39 -7.54
N ASN A 54 17.08 -15.31 -7.23
CA ASN A 54 17.08 -16.10 -5.99
C ASN A 54 16.91 -15.28 -4.69
N ASN A 55 16.29 -14.12 -4.79
CA ASN A 55 16.06 -13.21 -3.67
C ASN A 55 14.61 -13.29 -3.16
N TYR A 56 14.05 -14.51 -3.07
CA TYR A 56 12.64 -14.68 -2.72
C TYR A 56 12.23 -14.01 -1.41
N GLN A 57 13.03 -14.13 -0.38
CA GLN A 57 12.72 -13.53 0.93
C GLN A 57 12.64 -11.99 0.91
N PHE A 58 13.21 -11.35 -0.12
CA PHE A 58 13.14 -9.90 -0.36
C PHE A 58 12.16 -9.56 -1.50
N SER A 59 11.13 -10.37 -1.68
CA SER A 59 10.14 -10.18 -2.74
C SER A 59 8.77 -9.80 -2.20
N ALA A 60 7.95 -9.19 -3.07
CA ALA A 60 6.55 -8.92 -2.76
C ALA A 60 5.75 -10.20 -2.45
N ARG A 61 6.09 -11.32 -3.12
CA ARG A 61 5.49 -12.62 -2.80
C ARG A 61 5.79 -13.06 -1.37
N ALA A 62 7.04 -12.87 -0.93
CA ALA A 62 7.42 -13.24 0.43
C ALA A 62 6.67 -12.42 1.48
N VAL A 63 6.32 -11.17 1.22
CA VAL A 63 5.47 -10.38 2.12
C VAL A 63 4.08 -11.03 2.25
N ILE A 64 3.46 -11.40 1.14
CA ILE A 64 2.17 -12.09 1.16
C ILE A 64 2.26 -13.39 1.97
N ASP A 65 3.30 -14.18 1.74
CA ASP A 65 3.52 -15.44 2.46
C ASP A 65 3.76 -15.23 3.95
N ARG A 66 4.49 -14.19 4.35
CA ARG A 66 4.70 -13.86 5.77
C ARG A 66 3.40 -13.53 6.48
N TYR A 67 2.54 -12.71 5.89
CA TYR A 67 1.22 -12.45 6.46
C TYR A 67 0.44 -13.75 6.65
N LYS A 68 0.43 -14.62 5.66
CA LYS A 68 -0.23 -15.92 5.72
C LYS A 68 0.39 -16.85 6.76
N ASN A 69 1.73 -16.96 6.79
CA ASN A 69 2.46 -17.83 7.71
C ASN A 69 2.32 -17.39 9.17
N HIS A 70 2.15 -16.10 9.39
CA HIS A 70 1.88 -15.52 10.71
C HIS A 70 0.40 -15.44 11.05
N ASP A 71 -0.48 -16.02 10.21
CA ASP A 71 -1.93 -16.03 10.42
C ASP A 71 -2.51 -14.61 10.55
N MET A 72 -2.04 -13.71 9.69
CA MET A 72 -2.46 -12.30 9.62
C MET A 72 -3.16 -12.03 8.29
N PRO A 73 -4.38 -11.50 8.30
CA PRO A 73 -5.08 -11.13 7.07
C PRO A 73 -4.38 -10.01 6.31
N LEU A 74 -4.38 -10.13 4.98
CA LEU A 74 -3.94 -9.10 4.05
C LEU A 74 -4.95 -9.04 2.90
N GLY A 75 -5.50 -7.87 2.59
CA GLY A 75 -6.47 -7.72 1.52
C GLY A 75 -5.87 -7.16 0.24
N TRP A 76 -4.87 -6.31 0.35
CA TRP A 76 -4.18 -5.72 -0.78
C TRP A 76 -2.74 -5.32 -0.43
N LEU A 77 -1.88 -5.29 -1.44
CA LEU A 77 -0.47 -4.96 -1.32
C LEU A 77 -0.08 -3.97 -2.43
N LEU A 78 0.62 -2.91 -2.08
CA LEU A 78 1.29 -2.01 -3.01
C LEU A 78 2.80 -2.27 -2.99
N PRO A 79 3.36 -3.05 -3.91
CA PRO A 79 4.79 -3.33 -3.92
C PRO A 79 5.65 -2.19 -4.45
N ASN A 80 5.06 -1.19 -5.06
CA ASN A 80 5.77 -0.04 -5.60
C ASN A 80 5.10 1.24 -5.15
N ASP A 81 5.60 1.80 -4.05
CA ASP A 81 5.28 3.13 -3.55
C ASP A 81 6.43 4.13 -3.84
N GLY A 82 7.45 3.68 -4.51
CA GLY A 82 8.60 4.49 -4.85
C GLY A 82 8.33 5.37 -6.07
N TYR A 83 8.38 6.64 -5.90
CA TYR A 83 8.30 7.77 -6.84
C TYR A 83 8.63 7.47 -8.31
N GLY A 84 7.78 6.66 -8.96
CA GLY A 84 7.95 6.27 -10.35
C GLY A 84 8.99 5.18 -10.62
N ALA A 85 9.48 4.49 -9.59
CA ALA A 85 10.32 3.33 -9.80
C ALA A 85 9.55 2.23 -10.54
N GLY A 86 10.23 1.51 -11.39
CA GLY A 86 9.66 0.40 -12.13
C GLY A 86 9.15 -0.71 -11.21
N TYR A 87 8.21 -1.44 -11.68
CA TYR A 87 7.59 -2.60 -11.01
C TYR A 87 8.11 -3.93 -11.55
N GLY A 88 9.23 -3.93 -12.21
CA GLY A 88 9.81 -5.11 -12.82
C GLY A 88 11.33 -5.16 -12.75
N GLN A 89 11.88 -6.30 -13.15
CA GLN A 89 13.30 -6.56 -13.24
C GLN A 89 13.74 -6.79 -14.69
N ALA A 90 12.84 -6.61 -15.66
CA ALA A 90 13.10 -6.77 -17.08
C ALA A 90 13.59 -5.45 -17.71
N GLU A 91 14.29 -5.56 -18.83
CA GLU A 91 14.83 -4.41 -19.57
C GLU A 91 13.79 -3.73 -20.47
N THR A 92 12.64 -4.35 -20.65
CA THR A 92 11.55 -3.83 -21.50
C THR A 92 10.29 -3.58 -20.69
N LEU A 93 9.47 -2.62 -21.13
CA LEU A 93 8.18 -2.36 -20.52
C LEU A 93 7.27 -3.60 -20.53
N ASP A 94 7.20 -4.30 -21.65
CA ASP A 94 6.37 -5.49 -21.76
C ASP A 94 6.86 -6.63 -20.86
N GLY A 95 8.17 -6.78 -20.69
CA GLY A 95 8.74 -7.71 -19.72
C GLY A 95 8.38 -7.35 -18.27
N ASN A 96 8.40 -6.08 -17.93
CA ASN A 96 7.98 -5.59 -16.62
C ASN A 96 6.48 -5.79 -16.39
N ILE A 97 5.63 -5.56 -17.38
CA ILE A 97 4.18 -5.83 -17.32
C ILE A 97 3.92 -7.33 -17.08
N GLN A 98 4.66 -8.21 -17.78
CA GLN A 98 4.53 -9.65 -17.57
C GLN A 98 4.98 -10.07 -16.16
N ASN A 99 6.07 -9.48 -15.66
CA ASN A 99 6.55 -9.74 -14.30
C ASN A 99 5.52 -9.29 -13.24
N LEU A 100 4.92 -8.13 -13.43
CA LEU A 100 3.84 -7.61 -12.58
C LEU A 100 2.60 -8.53 -12.65
N LYS A 101 2.22 -9.00 -13.84
CA LYS A 101 1.13 -9.97 -14.01
C LYS A 101 1.37 -11.26 -13.21
N ASN A 102 2.58 -11.78 -13.24
CA ASN A 102 2.94 -12.97 -12.45
C ASN A 102 2.73 -12.75 -10.95
N LEU A 103 3.02 -11.56 -10.46
CA LEU A 103 2.75 -11.20 -9.05
C LEU A 103 1.25 -11.07 -8.78
N THR A 104 0.49 -10.39 -9.65
CA THR A 104 -0.96 -10.21 -9.43
C THR A 104 -1.70 -11.55 -9.44
N GLU A 105 -1.34 -12.46 -10.34
CA GLU A 105 -1.91 -13.81 -10.37
C GLU A 105 -1.58 -14.61 -9.09
N TYR A 106 -0.35 -14.48 -8.58
CA TYR A 106 0.03 -15.09 -7.32
C TYR A 106 -0.74 -14.52 -6.14
N ALA A 107 -0.81 -13.20 -6.05
CA ALA A 107 -1.53 -12.50 -4.99
C ALA A 107 -3.02 -12.86 -5.00
N HIS A 108 -3.66 -12.83 -6.16
CA HIS A 108 -5.07 -13.15 -6.32
C HIS A 108 -5.42 -14.57 -5.86
N LYS A 109 -4.56 -15.56 -6.17
CA LYS A 109 -4.70 -16.93 -5.64
C LYS A 109 -4.64 -17.02 -4.11
N ASN A 110 -4.00 -16.04 -3.47
CA ASN A 110 -3.91 -15.92 -2.02
C ASN A 110 -4.94 -14.93 -1.42
N GLY A 111 -5.90 -14.45 -2.22
CA GLY A 111 -6.93 -13.52 -1.77
C GLY A 111 -6.45 -12.08 -1.58
N VAL A 112 -5.33 -11.71 -2.20
CA VAL A 112 -4.71 -10.39 -2.10
C VAL A 112 -4.76 -9.70 -3.46
N GLU A 113 -5.16 -8.43 -3.48
CA GLU A 113 -5.12 -7.60 -4.68
C GLU A 113 -3.84 -6.76 -4.71
N ILE A 114 -3.30 -6.54 -5.91
CA ILE A 114 -2.09 -5.75 -6.09
C ILE A 114 -2.44 -4.34 -6.54
N GLY A 115 -1.73 -3.39 -5.97
CA GLY A 115 -1.76 -2.00 -6.34
C GLY A 115 -0.38 -1.41 -6.62
N LEU A 116 -0.37 -0.21 -7.17
CA LEU A 116 0.85 0.53 -7.46
C LEU A 116 0.67 2.02 -7.15
N TRP A 117 1.76 2.64 -6.76
CA TRP A 117 1.89 4.08 -6.77
C TRP A 117 1.80 4.58 -8.22
N THR A 118 1.03 5.62 -8.50
CA THR A 118 0.79 6.11 -9.85
C THR A 118 1.44 7.47 -10.08
N GLN A 119 1.88 7.69 -11.32
CA GLN A 119 2.28 8.98 -11.82
C GLN A 119 1.12 9.69 -12.53
N SER A 120 1.26 10.99 -12.74
CA SER A 120 0.29 11.79 -13.48
C SER A 120 0.15 11.40 -14.96
N ASP A 121 1.16 10.79 -15.52
CA ASP A 121 1.14 10.34 -16.92
C ASP A 121 0.58 8.91 -16.99
N LEU A 122 -0.48 8.72 -17.77
CA LEU A 122 -1.14 7.41 -17.94
C LEU A 122 -0.35 6.46 -18.85
N HIS A 123 0.48 7.01 -19.72
CA HIS A 123 1.30 6.29 -20.68
C HIS A 123 2.78 6.68 -20.57
N PRO A 124 3.70 5.78 -20.91
CA PRO A 124 5.12 6.09 -20.89
C PRO A 124 5.46 7.18 -21.90
N LYS A 125 6.44 8.01 -21.53
CA LYS A 125 7.05 8.96 -22.45
C LYS A 125 8.18 8.28 -23.20
N ASP A 126 8.35 8.65 -24.48
CA ASP A 126 9.53 8.27 -25.25
C ASP A 126 10.79 8.71 -24.51
N SER A 127 11.84 7.95 -24.59
CA SER A 127 13.16 8.21 -23.97
C SER A 127 13.33 7.91 -22.47
N ILE A 128 12.34 7.38 -21.76
CA ILE A 128 12.50 6.92 -20.38
C ILE A 128 13.07 5.49 -20.36
N SER A 129 14.01 5.21 -19.46
CA SER A 129 14.54 3.85 -19.31
C SER A 129 13.43 2.84 -18.94
N ALA A 130 13.55 1.59 -19.39
CA ALA A 130 12.55 0.56 -19.14
C ALA A 130 12.21 0.38 -17.65
N LEU A 131 13.18 0.59 -16.76
CA LEU A 131 12.95 0.51 -15.32
C LEU A 131 12.06 1.62 -14.76
N LEU A 132 11.98 2.76 -15.46
CA LEU A 132 11.17 3.90 -15.06
C LEU A 132 9.90 4.06 -15.91
N GLN A 133 9.78 3.31 -17.00
CA GLN A 133 8.58 3.35 -17.83
C GLN A 133 7.40 2.75 -17.09
N ARG A 134 6.31 3.51 -17.09
CA ARG A 134 5.03 3.11 -16.52
C ARG A 134 3.92 3.36 -17.53
N ASP A 135 3.04 2.40 -17.68
CA ASP A 135 1.79 2.50 -18.45
C ASP A 135 0.64 2.01 -17.57
N ILE A 136 -0.06 2.93 -16.93
CA ILE A 136 -1.12 2.63 -15.96
C ILE A 136 -2.26 1.83 -16.62
N VAL A 137 -2.55 2.09 -17.89
CA VAL A 137 -3.57 1.33 -18.63
C VAL A 137 -3.14 -0.13 -18.79
N LYS A 138 -1.90 -0.40 -19.19
CA LYS A 138 -1.36 -1.77 -19.26
C LYS A 138 -1.28 -2.44 -17.88
N GLU A 139 -0.92 -1.70 -16.85
CA GLU A 139 -0.88 -2.22 -15.48
C GLU A 139 -2.24 -2.76 -15.03
N VAL A 140 -3.31 -2.04 -15.33
CA VAL A 140 -4.68 -2.46 -15.01
C VAL A 140 -5.19 -3.55 -15.96
N ARG A 141 -5.07 -3.31 -17.27
CA ARG A 141 -5.65 -4.18 -18.31
C ARG A 141 -4.89 -5.51 -18.42
N ASP A 142 -3.57 -5.44 -18.53
CA ASP A 142 -2.72 -6.57 -18.90
C ASP A 142 -2.12 -7.27 -17.67
N ALA A 143 -1.73 -6.50 -16.65
CA ALA A 143 -1.16 -7.07 -15.43
C ALA A 143 -2.18 -7.31 -14.30
N GLY A 144 -3.37 -6.73 -14.35
CA GLY A 144 -4.41 -7.00 -13.38
C GLY A 144 -4.30 -6.21 -12.07
N VAL A 145 -3.66 -5.05 -12.10
CA VAL A 145 -3.63 -4.13 -10.95
C VAL A 145 -5.03 -3.65 -10.60
N ARG A 146 -5.34 -3.58 -9.31
CA ARG A 146 -6.67 -3.22 -8.79
C ARG A 146 -6.67 -2.11 -7.74
N VAL A 147 -5.51 -1.65 -7.31
CA VAL A 147 -5.36 -0.52 -6.38
C VAL A 147 -4.42 0.50 -7.01
N LEU A 148 -4.79 1.78 -6.96
CA LEU A 148 -3.96 2.87 -7.46
C LEU A 148 -3.80 3.92 -6.36
N LYS A 149 -2.55 4.24 -6.02
CA LYS A 149 -2.24 5.31 -5.07
C LYS A 149 -1.79 6.54 -5.85
N THR A 150 -2.55 7.63 -5.71
CA THR A 150 -2.19 8.93 -6.29
C THR A 150 -1.54 9.79 -5.21
N ASP A 151 -0.31 10.24 -5.48
CA ASP A 151 0.52 10.94 -4.52
C ASP A 151 0.95 12.31 -5.08
N VAL A 152 2.13 12.78 -4.76
CA VAL A 152 2.67 14.12 -5.04
C VAL A 152 2.44 14.62 -6.47
N ALA A 153 2.43 13.76 -7.44
CA ALA A 153 2.18 14.13 -8.84
C ALA A 153 0.73 14.59 -9.11
N TRP A 154 -0.18 14.34 -8.18
CA TRP A 154 -1.62 14.59 -8.31
C TRP A 154 -2.12 15.72 -7.44
N VAL A 155 -1.24 16.38 -6.68
CA VAL A 155 -1.55 17.47 -5.77
C VAL A 155 -0.89 18.79 -6.23
N GLY A 156 -1.41 19.90 -5.78
CA GLY A 156 -0.72 21.18 -5.84
C GLY A 156 -1.21 22.18 -6.87
N TRP A 157 -1.92 21.81 -7.90
CA TRP A 157 -2.45 22.71 -8.93
C TRP A 157 -3.89 23.17 -8.67
N GLY A 158 -4.40 22.86 -7.47
CA GLY A 158 -5.73 23.26 -7.02
C GLY A 158 -6.84 22.26 -7.38
N TYR A 159 -8.04 22.64 -7.02
CA TYR A 159 -9.24 21.79 -7.07
C TYR A 159 -9.47 21.08 -8.41
N SER A 160 -9.48 21.85 -9.50
CA SER A 160 -9.81 21.26 -10.81
C SER A 160 -8.78 20.24 -11.27
N PHE A 161 -7.50 20.50 -10.99
CA PHE A 161 -6.42 19.58 -11.36
C PHE A 161 -6.53 18.28 -10.54
N GLY A 162 -6.58 18.37 -9.22
CA GLY A 162 -6.61 17.20 -8.34
C GLY A 162 -7.85 16.34 -8.57
N LEU A 163 -9.04 16.95 -8.61
CA LEU A 163 -10.28 16.22 -8.81
C LEU A 163 -10.36 15.55 -10.20
N ASN A 164 -9.96 16.24 -11.26
CA ASN A 164 -9.96 15.67 -12.62
C ASN A 164 -8.95 14.52 -12.70
N GLY A 165 -7.75 14.69 -12.17
CA GLY A 165 -6.74 13.63 -12.17
C GLY A 165 -7.22 12.36 -11.46
N VAL A 166 -7.83 12.50 -10.29
CA VAL A 166 -8.40 11.36 -9.56
C VAL A 166 -9.58 10.75 -10.32
N ALA A 167 -10.42 11.56 -10.96
CA ALA A 167 -11.53 11.08 -11.78
C ALA A 167 -11.04 10.30 -13.00
N ASP A 168 -10.02 10.79 -13.68
CA ASP A 168 -9.43 10.11 -14.86
C ASP A 168 -8.86 8.74 -14.46
N ILE A 169 -8.12 8.67 -13.37
CA ILE A 169 -7.65 7.40 -12.81
C ILE A 169 -8.83 6.51 -12.40
N GLY A 170 -9.89 7.09 -11.83
CA GLY A 170 -11.09 6.38 -11.41
C GLY A 170 -11.79 5.66 -12.56
N HIS A 171 -11.72 6.18 -13.75
CA HIS A 171 -12.32 5.58 -14.94
C HIS A 171 -11.50 4.43 -15.54
N ILE A 172 -10.21 4.32 -15.22
CA ILE A 172 -9.34 3.26 -15.75
C ILE A 172 -9.82 1.87 -15.31
N MET A 173 -10.23 1.72 -14.05
CA MET A 173 -10.65 0.41 -13.52
C MET A 173 -11.86 -0.17 -14.25
N PRO A 174 -13.01 0.52 -14.35
CA PRO A 174 -14.15 -0.04 -15.05
C PRO A 174 -13.90 -0.19 -16.55
N TYR A 175 -13.13 0.70 -17.17
CA TYR A 175 -12.92 0.69 -18.60
C TYR A 175 -11.94 -0.38 -19.08
N TYR A 176 -10.83 -0.53 -18.36
CA TYR A 176 -9.75 -1.46 -18.74
C TYR A 176 -9.64 -2.69 -17.82
N GLY A 177 -10.30 -2.70 -16.70
CA GLY A 177 -10.22 -3.73 -15.67
C GLY A 177 -11.44 -4.66 -15.58
N ASN A 178 -12.17 -4.90 -16.68
CA ASN A 178 -13.38 -5.76 -16.71
C ASN A 178 -14.44 -5.30 -15.70
N ASP A 179 -14.86 -4.04 -15.78
CA ASP A 179 -15.82 -3.42 -14.86
C ASP A 179 -15.43 -3.49 -13.38
N ALA A 180 -14.15 -3.63 -13.09
CA ALA A 180 -13.68 -3.61 -11.72
C ALA A 180 -14.01 -2.26 -11.06
N ARG A 181 -14.47 -2.30 -9.82
CA ARG A 181 -14.68 -1.08 -9.04
C ARG A 181 -13.35 -0.41 -8.76
N PRO A 182 -13.25 0.91 -8.94
CA PRO A 182 -12.03 1.63 -8.61
C PRO A 182 -11.73 1.56 -7.12
N PHE A 183 -10.47 1.30 -6.80
CA PHE A 183 -9.93 1.52 -5.48
C PHE A 183 -8.70 2.40 -5.61
N ILE A 184 -8.90 3.67 -5.35
CA ILE A 184 -7.89 4.70 -5.41
C ILE A 184 -7.66 5.24 -4.02
N ILE A 185 -6.40 5.41 -3.64
CA ILE A 185 -5.99 6.08 -2.42
C ILE A 185 -5.35 7.39 -2.84
N SER A 186 -5.94 8.52 -2.45
CA SER A 186 -5.49 9.85 -2.88
C SER A 186 -5.22 10.77 -1.70
N LEU A 187 -4.25 11.68 -1.88
CA LEU A 187 -4.04 12.81 -0.98
C LEU A 187 -5.10 13.90 -1.17
N ASP A 188 -5.71 13.98 -2.34
CA ASP A 188 -6.69 15.00 -2.65
C ASP A 188 -8.03 14.72 -1.99
N GLY A 189 -8.35 15.50 -0.97
CA GLY A 189 -9.63 15.47 -0.23
C GLY A 189 -10.63 16.56 -0.63
N TRP A 190 -10.62 17.02 -1.88
CA TRP A 190 -11.57 18.01 -2.37
C TRP A 190 -13.01 17.51 -2.35
N ALA A 191 -13.96 18.42 -2.22
CA ALA A 191 -15.37 18.07 -2.35
C ALA A 191 -15.64 17.44 -3.73
N GLY A 192 -16.12 16.20 -3.73
CA GLY A 192 -16.28 15.39 -4.95
C GLY A 192 -15.29 14.22 -5.08
N THR A 193 -14.15 14.27 -4.43
CA THR A 193 -13.14 13.18 -4.44
C THR A 193 -13.74 11.86 -3.95
N GLN A 194 -14.65 11.88 -2.99
CA GLN A 194 -15.31 10.68 -2.46
C GLN A 194 -16.06 9.86 -3.52
N ARG A 195 -16.33 10.42 -4.67
CA ARG A 195 -16.94 9.71 -5.80
C ARG A 195 -15.98 8.73 -6.48
N TYR A 196 -14.67 8.98 -6.35
CA TYR A 196 -13.63 8.28 -7.09
C TYR A 196 -12.64 7.57 -6.19
N ALA A 197 -12.30 8.14 -5.02
CA ALA A 197 -11.20 7.70 -4.20
C ALA A 197 -11.55 7.65 -2.71
N GLY A 198 -10.82 6.82 -1.97
CA GLY A 198 -10.58 6.99 -0.55
C GLY A 198 -9.43 7.97 -0.30
N ILE A 199 -9.42 8.60 0.85
CA ILE A 199 -8.46 9.63 1.20
C ILE A 199 -7.41 9.04 2.14
N TRP A 200 -6.16 9.33 1.85
CA TRP A 200 -5.01 9.07 2.71
C TRP A 200 -4.47 10.41 3.23
N SER A 201 -4.18 10.49 4.50
CA SER A 201 -3.85 11.76 5.16
C SER A 201 -2.43 12.27 4.91
N GLY A 202 -1.63 11.56 4.11
CA GLY A 202 -0.26 11.95 3.77
C GLY A 202 0.80 11.42 4.73
N ASP A 203 2.03 11.85 4.48
CA ASP A 203 3.22 11.47 5.24
C ASP A 203 3.22 12.15 6.61
N GLN A 204 2.91 11.41 7.64
CA GLN A 204 2.82 11.94 8.99
C GLN A 204 3.80 11.25 9.93
N THR A 205 4.31 12.03 10.89
CA THR A 205 5.13 11.49 11.96
C THR A 205 4.26 10.69 12.91
N GLY A 206 4.61 9.44 13.14
CA GLY A 206 4.00 8.59 14.16
C GLY A 206 4.78 8.59 15.48
N GLY A 207 4.55 7.56 16.31
CA GLY A 207 5.27 7.36 17.56
C GLY A 207 4.82 8.23 18.72
N GLN A 208 3.80 9.07 18.56
CA GLN A 208 3.29 10.01 19.54
C GLN A 208 1.78 9.87 19.72
N TRP A 209 1.28 10.03 20.95
CA TRP A 209 -0.16 9.94 21.26
C TRP A 209 -0.99 11.02 20.58
N GLU A 210 -0.41 12.18 20.33
CA GLU A 210 -1.00 13.28 19.60
C GLU A 210 -1.42 12.88 18.19
N TYR A 211 -0.71 11.95 17.57
CA TYR A 211 -1.05 11.39 16.28
C TYR A 211 -2.43 10.72 16.29
N ILE A 212 -2.71 9.83 17.25
CA ILE A 212 -4.03 9.21 17.42
C ILE A 212 -5.07 10.26 17.80
N ARG A 213 -4.75 11.12 18.75
CA ARG A 213 -5.64 12.18 19.22
C ARG A 213 -6.08 13.12 18.10
N PHE A 214 -5.20 13.40 17.15
CA PHE A 214 -5.53 14.22 15.98
C PHE A 214 -6.38 13.45 14.97
N HIS A 215 -6.05 12.20 14.67
CA HIS A 215 -6.72 11.44 13.60
C HIS A 215 -8.17 11.09 13.93
N ILE A 216 -8.49 10.75 15.17
CA ILE A 216 -9.86 10.38 15.53
C ILE A 216 -10.86 11.49 15.17
N PRO A 217 -10.71 12.75 15.63
CA PRO A 217 -11.64 13.81 15.25
C PRO A 217 -11.54 14.17 13.76
N THR A 218 -10.36 14.03 13.14
CA THR A 218 -10.20 14.27 11.70
C THR A 218 -11.04 13.29 10.88
N TYR A 219 -11.04 12.01 11.23
CA TYR A 219 -11.84 11.00 10.52
C TYR A 219 -13.34 11.23 10.73
N ILE A 220 -13.76 11.59 11.94
CA ILE A 220 -15.16 11.95 12.22
C ILE A 220 -15.57 13.16 11.38
N GLY A 221 -14.75 14.21 11.37
CA GLY A 221 -15.02 15.42 10.59
C GLY A 221 -15.06 15.17 9.08
N SER A 222 -14.17 14.32 8.58
CA SER A 222 -14.15 13.89 7.18
C SER A 222 -15.44 13.14 6.82
N GLY A 223 -15.88 12.21 7.65
CA GLY A 223 -17.14 11.48 7.45
C GLY A 223 -18.35 12.41 7.46
N LEU A 224 -18.42 13.34 8.40
CA LEU A 224 -19.49 14.36 8.46
C LEU A 224 -19.48 15.31 7.25
N SER A 225 -18.32 15.45 6.59
CA SER A 225 -18.18 16.23 5.35
C SER A 225 -18.43 15.41 4.09
N GLY A 226 -18.95 14.18 4.22
CA GLY A 226 -19.27 13.30 3.11
C GLY A 226 -18.07 12.52 2.53
N GLN A 227 -16.95 12.45 3.26
CA GLN A 227 -15.75 11.71 2.89
C GLN A 227 -15.45 10.61 3.91
N PRO A 228 -16.27 9.55 3.97
CA PRO A 228 -16.15 8.54 5.02
C PRO A 228 -14.96 7.60 4.85
N ASN A 229 -14.47 7.43 3.61
CA ASN A 229 -13.37 6.52 3.30
C ASN A 229 -12.03 7.24 3.47
N ILE A 230 -11.60 7.41 4.70
CA ILE A 230 -10.32 8.03 5.05
C ILE A 230 -9.43 7.04 5.79
N THR A 231 -8.14 7.13 5.56
CA THR A 231 -7.11 6.37 6.27
C THR A 231 -5.87 7.23 6.54
N SER A 232 -4.94 6.68 7.26
CA SER A 232 -3.58 7.19 7.43
C SER A 232 -2.64 6.00 7.57
N ASP A 233 -1.35 6.24 7.36
CA ASP A 233 -0.35 5.20 7.61
C ASP A 233 -0.42 4.74 9.06
N MET A 234 -0.35 3.44 9.28
CA MET A 234 -0.33 2.86 10.61
C MET A 234 0.89 3.40 11.37
N ASP A 235 0.63 4.06 12.50
CA ASP A 235 1.68 4.74 13.29
C ASP A 235 2.48 5.79 12.48
N GLY A 236 1.84 6.44 11.50
CA GLY A 236 2.50 7.35 10.57
C GLY A 236 3.53 6.68 9.67
N ILE A 237 4.01 7.38 8.66
CA ILE A 237 5.03 6.83 7.75
C ILE A 237 6.39 6.67 8.46
N PHE A 238 6.71 7.53 9.43
CA PHE A 238 7.98 7.52 10.16
C PHE A 238 7.91 6.89 11.56
N GLY A 239 6.80 6.25 11.90
CA GLY A 239 6.60 5.58 13.19
C GLY A 239 7.35 4.25 13.32
N GLY A 240 6.85 3.38 14.21
CA GLY A 240 7.39 2.04 14.43
C GLY A 240 8.36 1.90 15.61
N LYS A 241 8.77 3.01 16.23
CA LYS A 241 9.71 2.99 17.38
C LYS A 241 9.03 2.87 18.75
N ASN A 242 7.78 3.28 18.84
CA ASN A 242 6.98 3.18 20.05
C ASN A 242 5.94 2.08 19.89
N LEU A 243 6.26 0.88 20.37
CA LEU A 243 5.40 -0.30 20.23
C LEU A 243 4.03 -0.13 20.87
N ALA A 244 3.93 0.56 21.99
CA ALA A 244 2.66 0.81 22.66
C ALA A 244 1.77 1.71 21.79
N MET A 245 2.32 2.76 21.22
CA MET A 245 1.61 3.65 20.30
C MET A 245 1.21 2.94 19.02
N ASN A 246 2.11 2.21 18.39
CA ASN A 246 1.83 1.40 17.20
C ASN A 246 0.66 0.42 17.46
N THR A 247 0.72 -0.33 18.56
CA THR A 247 -0.34 -1.27 18.96
C THR A 247 -1.69 -0.57 19.17
N ARG A 248 -1.71 0.62 19.77
CA ARG A 248 -2.93 1.39 19.95
C ARG A 248 -3.48 1.92 18.63
N ASP A 249 -2.61 2.28 17.71
CA ASP A 249 -3.03 2.72 16.38
C ASP A 249 -3.68 1.57 15.59
N PHE A 250 -3.13 0.35 15.65
CA PHE A 250 -3.81 -0.85 15.12
C PHE A 250 -5.19 -1.06 15.75
N GLN A 251 -5.30 -0.91 17.07
CA GLN A 251 -6.54 -1.15 17.78
C GLN A 251 -7.67 -0.23 17.34
N TRP A 252 -7.46 1.07 17.23
CA TRP A 252 -8.54 1.96 16.85
C TRP A 252 -8.80 1.96 15.35
N LYS A 253 -7.77 1.82 14.50
CA LYS A 253 -7.92 1.77 13.03
C LYS A 253 -8.63 0.51 12.54
N THR A 254 -8.67 -0.54 13.32
CA THR A 254 -9.53 -1.70 13.05
C THR A 254 -11.00 -1.31 12.78
N TRP A 255 -11.47 -0.24 13.40
CA TRP A 255 -12.85 0.26 13.28
C TRP A 255 -13.04 1.28 12.15
N THR A 256 -11.99 1.68 11.46
CA THR A 256 -12.07 2.60 10.32
C THR A 256 -12.40 1.86 9.03
N PRO A 257 -12.92 2.53 7.99
CA PRO A 257 -13.24 1.86 6.73
C PRO A 257 -12.04 1.22 6.05
N MET A 258 -10.92 1.92 6.01
CA MET A 258 -9.67 1.44 5.41
C MET A 258 -8.58 1.33 6.47
N GLU A 259 -7.66 0.41 6.28
CA GLU A 259 -6.51 0.23 7.14
C GLU A 259 -5.26 0.07 6.28
N LEU A 260 -4.27 0.91 6.51
CA LEU A 260 -3.08 1.01 5.68
C LEU A 260 -1.83 0.92 6.56
N ASN A 261 -1.05 -0.11 6.37
CA ASN A 261 0.27 -0.22 6.97
C ASN A 261 1.32 0.05 5.90
N MET A 262 2.07 1.13 6.06
CA MET A 262 3.24 1.39 5.25
C MET A 262 4.47 0.92 6.00
N ASP A 263 5.23 0.03 5.41
CA ASP A 263 6.51 -0.37 5.93
C ASP A 263 7.49 0.79 5.88
N GLY A 264 8.28 0.91 6.92
CA GLY A 264 8.99 2.13 7.19
C GLY A 264 9.91 2.58 6.09
N TRP A 265 9.65 3.70 5.58
CA TRP A 265 10.40 4.47 4.62
C TRP A 265 11.91 4.51 4.95
N GLY A 266 12.58 3.37 4.66
CA GLY A 266 14.01 3.17 4.80
C GLY A 266 14.58 3.14 6.23
N SER A 267 13.76 3.14 7.29
CA SER A 267 14.33 3.19 8.64
C SER A 267 13.52 2.55 9.76
N ASN A 268 12.23 2.26 9.55
CA ASN A 268 11.37 1.76 10.61
C ASN A 268 10.48 0.64 10.08
N GLU A 269 10.86 -0.56 10.39
CA GLU A 269 10.07 -1.74 10.03
C GLU A 269 8.77 -1.75 10.85
N LYS A 270 7.65 -1.79 10.15
CA LYS A 270 6.32 -1.85 10.76
C LYS A 270 5.54 -3.09 10.35
N TYR A 271 6.23 -4.14 9.93
CA TYR A 271 5.56 -5.42 9.70
C TYR A 271 4.91 -5.91 11.00
N PRO A 272 3.59 -6.12 11.02
CA PRO A 272 2.90 -6.47 12.26
C PRO A 272 3.39 -7.78 12.87
N HIS A 273 4.00 -8.67 12.07
CA HIS A 273 4.59 -9.93 12.52
C HIS A 273 6.00 -9.80 13.10
N ALA A 274 6.70 -8.68 12.87
CA ALA A 274 8.11 -8.50 13.23
C ALA A 274 8.33 -7.57 14.44
N LEU A 275 7.26 -7.04 15.03
CA LEU A 275 7.35 -6.05 16.12
C LEU A 275 7.68 -6.67 17.51
N GLY A 276 7.66 -7.99 17.62
CA GLY A 276 7.86 -8.69 18.90
C GLY A 276 6.60 -8.74 19.77
N GLU A 277 6.64 -9.61 20.79
CA GLU A 277 5.53 -9.76 21.71
C GLU A 277 5.53 -8.66 22.79
N PRO A 278 4.35 -8.20 23.27
CA PRO A 278 3.00 -8.70 22.91
C PRO A 278 2.39 -8.01 21.67
N ALA A 279 3.07 -7.07 21.01
CA ALA A 279 2.54 -6.29 19.90
C ALA A 279 2.09 -7.19 18.73
N THR A 280 2.92 -8.16 18.35
CA THR A 280 2.62 -9.09 17.25
C THR A 280 1.31 -9.85 17.48
N SER A 281 1.11 -10.41 18.67
CA SER A 281 -0.11 -11.14 19.01
C SER A 281 -1.34 -10.23 19.06
N ILE A 282 -1.22 -9.04 19.59
CA ILE A 282 -2.30 -8.06 19.66
C ILE A 282 -2.68 -7.62 18.25
N ASN A 283 -1.71 -7.24 17.42
CA ASN A 283 -1.96 -6.79 16.06
C ASN A 283 -2.59 -7.89 15.21
N ARG A 284 -2.14 -9.15 15.35
CA ARG A 284 -2.79 -10.31 14.69
C ARG A 284 -4.27 -10.42 15.06
N TRP A 285 -4.59 -10.27 16.32
CA TRP A 285 -5.97 -10.37 16.79
C TRP A 285 -6.83 -9.25 16.18
N TYR A 286 -6.34 -8.02 16.16
CA TYR A 286 -7.07 -6.88 15.60
C TYR A 286 -7.18 -6.94 14.08
N LEU A 287 -6.18 -7.44 13.36
CA LEU A 287 -6.28 -7.70 11.93
C LEU A 287 -7.36 -8.73 11.59
N LYS A 288 -7.47 -9.81 12.39
CA LYS A 288 -8.56 -10.77 12.25
C LYS A 288 -9.91 -10.16 12.58
N MET A 289 -9.99 -9.32 13.60
CA MET A 289 -11.19 -8.56 13.92
C MET A 289 -11.60 -7.66 12.75
N LYS A 290 -10.65 -6.96 12.12
CA LYS A 290 -10.88 -6.16 10.91
C LYS A 290 -11.55 -7.00 9.81
N SER A 291 -11.04 -8.19 9.54
CA SER A 291 -11.62 -9.10 8.56
C SER A 291 -13.05 -9.52 8.92
N CYS A 292 -13.32 -9.79 10.19
CA CYS A 292 -14.66 -10.11 10.66
C CYS A 292 -15.63 -8.94 10.53
N LEU A 293 -15.16 -7.70 10.68
CA LEU A 293 -15.97 -6.49 10.57
C LEU A 293 -16.22 -6.06 9.12
N MET A 294 -15.52 -6.62 8.15
CA MET A 294 -15.63 -6.22 6.74
C MET A 294 -17.07 -6.27 6.21
N PRO A 295 -17.89 -7.32 6.46
CA PRO A 295 -19.27 -7.33 5.99
C PRO A 295 -20.10 -6.18 6.59
N TYR A 296 -19.87 -5.85 7.85
CA TYR A 296 -20.51 -4.73 8.51
C TYR A 296 -20.08 -3.39 7.89
N ALA A 297 -18.77 -3.15 7.79
CA ALA A 297 -18.25 -1.93 7.18
C ALA A 297 -18.73 -1.76 5.73
N TYR A 298 -18.77 -2.83 4.97
CA TYR A 298 -19.27 -2.83 3.60
C TYR A 298 -20.76 -2.48 3.52
N SER A 299 -21.56 -2.96 4.47
CA SER A 299 -23.00 -2.69 4.51
C SER A 299 -23.29 -1.22 4.83
N ILE A 300 -22.69 -0.69 5.88
CA ILE A 300 -22.90 0.73 6.26
C ILE A 300 -22.32 1.72 5.23
N ALA A 301 -21.27 1.34 4.52
CA ALA A 301 -20.73 2.19 3.44
C ALA A 301 -21.67 2.27 2.23
N ARG A 302 -22.68 1.42 2.14
CA ARG A 302 -23.71 1.43 1.09
C ARG A 302 -24.90 2.32 1.46
N GLU A 303 -25.24 2.43 2.73
CA GLU A 303 -26.32 3.26 3.25
C GLU A 303 -26.01 4.76 3.19
#